data_b0a7b41d7b2412c27101549b3ea42468
#
_entry.id   b0a7b41d7b2412c27101549b3ea42468
#
_cell.length_a   1.000
_cell.length_b   1.000
_cell.length_c   1.000
_cell.angle_alpha   90.00
_cell.angle_beta   90.00
_cell.angle_gamma   90.00
#
_symmetry.space_group_name_H-M   'P 1'
#
loop_
_entity.id
_entity.type
_entity.pdbx_description
1 polymer ?
#
loop_
_entity_poly.entity_id
_entity_poly.type
_entity_poly.pdbx_seq_one_letter_code
_entity_poly.pdbx_strand_id
1 'polypeptide(L)'
;MTLTPLTSDLLAQVPHGFFTRIDGSSTGLYHGLNCGRGSDDAPAAVQNNRRAVAHLFGQPADHLQSAHQIHSANVQILTTPLTDAPKADAMVTASAGVILGVLTADCQPVLFHDATAGVIGAAHAGHKGAKLGVLQNTLAAMETLGARRQDICAVIGPCISQKAYEVGPEFLEDICHDAPEALRFFAQGKGDRYQFDLPSYSLEQLRAAGVKEATWTGHCTYSAPDQFYSYRRSVHEHQPDYGRLISCICL
;
A
#
# COMPACT_ATOMS: atom_id res chain seq x y z
N MET A 1 -18.79 -15.77 1.40
CA MET A 1 -18.21 -14.42 1.50
C MET A 1 -17.75 -14.03 0.11
N THR A 2 -18.32 -12.99 -0.50
CA THR A 2 -17.96 -12.55 -1.86
C THR A 2 -17.23 -11.23 -1.74
N LEU A 3 -15.88 -11.26 -1.75
CA LEU A 3 -15.07 -10.06 -1.67
C LEU A 3 -15.10 -9.33 -3.02
N THR A 4 -15.31 -8.01 -2.97
CA THR A 4 -15.29 -7.13 -4.15
C THR A 4 -14.25 -6.04 -3.94
N PRO A 5 -12.98 -6.26 -4.36
CA PRO A 5 -11.95 -5.24 -4.24
C PRO A 5 -12.16 -4.10 -5.25
N LEU A 6 -11.62 -2.94 -4.94
CA LEU A 6 -11.43 -1.88 -5.92
C LEU A 6 -10.31 -2.31 -6.89
N THR A 7 -10.49 -2.01 -8.16
CA THR A 7 -9.52 -2.29 -9.22
C THR A 7 -9.19 -1.01 -10.00
N SER A 8 -8.20 -1.08 -10.87
CA SER A 8 -7.83 0.02 -11.77
C SER A 8 -7.64 -0.49 -13.19
N ASP A 9 -8.21 0.22 -14.15
CA ASP A 9 -8.07 -0.11 -15.57
C ASP A 9 -6.60 -0.10 -16.02
N LEU A 10 -5.75 0.68 -15.35
CA LEU A 10 -4.31 0.73 -15.64
C LEU A 10 -3.60 -0.61 -15.37
N LEU A 11 -4.15 -1.45 -14.49
CA LEU A 11 -3.66 -2.79 -14.16
C LEU A 11 -4.61 -3.91 -14.65
N ALA A 12 -5.51 -3.64 -15.61
CA ALA A 12 -6.53 -4.60 -16.07
C ALA A 12 -5.94 -5.90 -16.62
N GLN A 13 -4.67 -5.92 -17.04
CA GLN A 13 -4.01 -7.09 -17.61
C GLN A 13 -3.45 -8.06 -16.55
N VAL A 14 -3.54 -7.72 -15.27
CA VAL A 14 -3.03 -8.55 -14.18
C VAL A 14 -4.05 -8.62 -13.05
N PRO A 15 -4.30 -9.80 -12.45
CA PRO A 15 -5.14 -9.92 -11.27
C PRO A 15 -4.63 -9.04 -10.13
N HIS A 16 -5.44 -8.09 -9.66
CA HIS A 16 -5.09 -7.18 -8.57
C HIS A 16 -6.34 -6.73 -7.82
N GLY A 17 -6.16 -6.20 -6.62
CA GLY A 17 -7.25 -5.63 -5.84
C GLY A 17 -6.79 -4.83 -4.65
N PHE A 18 -7.45 -3.69 -4.43
CA PHE A 18 -7.36 -2.90 -3.21
C PHE A 18 -8.60 -3.24 -2.39
N PHE A 19 -8.41 -4.03 -1.33
CA PHE A 19 -9.54 -4.53 -0.54
C PHE A 19 -10.01 -3.47 0.46
N THR A 20 -11.33 -3.37 0.59
CA THR A 20 -11.99 -2.60 1.64
C THR A 20 -12.09 -3.42 2.92
N ARG A 21 -12.62 -2.83 4.00
CA ARG A 21 -12.92 -3.57 5.24
C ARG A 21 -14.21 -4.39 5.17
N ILE A 22 -14.96 -4.30 4.06
CA ILE A 22 -16.26 -4.95 3.91
C ILE A 22 -16.09 -6.47 3.79
N ASP A 23 -17.10 -7.25 4.26
CA ASP A 23 -17.23 -8.70 4.11
C ASP A 23 -16.14 -9.58 4.75
N GLY A 24 -15.51 -9.12 5.82
CA GLY A 24 -14.55 -9.92 6.59
C GLY A 24 -15.15 -10.69 7.77
N SER A 25 -14.31 -11.52 8.41
CA SER A 25 -14.65 -12.36 9.57
C SER A 25 -14.37 -11.68 10.93
N SER A 26 -13.68 -10.55 10.92
CA SER A 26 -13.32 -9.83 12.16
C SER A 26 -14.52 -9.09 12.75
N THR A 27 -14.51 -8.88 14.06
CA THR A 27 -15.61 -8.24 14.81
C THR A 27 -15.10 -7.07 15.67
N GLY A 28 -16.01 -6.34 16.30
CA GLY A 28 -15.67 -5.23 17.20
C GLY A 28 -14.88 -4.13 16.48
N LEU A 29 -13.78 -3.68 17.09
CA LEU A 29 -12.88 -2.66 16.52
C LEU A 29 -12.37 -3.01 15.12
N TYR A 30 -12.15 -4.31 14.88
CA TYR A 30 -11.64 -4.85 13.61
C TYR A 30 -12.75 -5.29 12.65
N HIS A 31 -14.01 -4.96 12.93
CA HIS A 31 -15.16 -5.43 12.15
C HIS A 31 -14.88 -5.33 10.64
N GLY A 32 -14.94 -6.50 9.97
CA GLY A 32 -14.74 -6.66 8.53
C GLY A 32 -13.45 -7.41 8.17
N LEU A 33 -12.84 -7.03 7.04
CA LEU A 33 -11.71 -7.73 6.41
C LEU A 33 -10.36 -7.25 6.95
N ASN A 34 -10.12 -7.39 8.28
CA ASN A 34 -8.80 -7.11 8.83
C ASN A 34 -7.82 -8.22 8.42
N CYS A 35 -6.73 -7.83 7.71
CA CYS A 35 -5.68 -8.73 7.26
C CYS A 35 -4.34 -8.55 8.01
N GLY A 36 -4.32 -7.68 9.02
CA GLY A 36 -3.12 -7.32 9.79
C GLY A 36 -2.75 -8.35 10.85
N ARG A 37 -1.74 -9.19 10.62
CA ARG A 37 -1.23 -10.16 11.60
C ARG A 37 -0.65 -9.53 12.87
N GLY A 38 -0.31 -8.24 12.82
CA GLY A 38 0.22 -7.47 13.96
C GLY A 38 -0.86 -6.66 14.69
N SER A 39 -2.15 -6.92 14.47
CA SER A 39 -3.25 -6.37 15.25
C SER A 39 -3.56 -7.27 16.45
N ASP A 40 -4.21 -6.72 17.47
CA ASP A 40 -4.73 -7.47 18.63
C ASP A 40 -6.06 -8.19 18.30
N ASP A 41 -6.41 -8.32 17.03
CA ASP A 41 -7.57 -9.09 16.55
C ASP A 41 -7.38 -10.59 16.76
N ALA A 42 -8.49 -11.35 16.79
CA ALA A 42 -8.46 -12.80 16.88
C ALA A 42 -7.65 -13.40 15.70
N PRO A 43 -6.53 -14.12 15.96
CA PRO A 43 -5.66 -14.64 14.90
C PRO A 43 -6.39 -15.51 13.87
N ALA A 44 -7.42 -16.27 14.32
CA ALA A 44 -8.25 -17.09 13.44
C ALA A 44 -9.07 -16.23 12.46
N ALA A 45 -9.60 -15.08 12.90
CA ALA A 45 -10.33 -14.16 12.03
C ALA A 45 -9.41 -13.56 10.96
N VAL A 46 -8.23 -13.07 11.35
CA VAL A 46 -7.21 -12.57 10.41
C VAL A 46 -6.79 -13.64 9.41
N GLN A 47 -6.58 -14.88 9.86
CA GLN A 47 -6.23 -15.99 8.97
C GLN A 47 -7.35 -16.32 7.99
N ASN A 48 -8.62 -16.30 8.43
CA ASN A 48 -9.78 -16.51 7.56
C ASN A 48 -9.91 -15.41 6.52
N ASN A 49 -9.71 -14.14 6.91
CA ASN A 49 -9.71 -13.00 6.00
C ASN A 49 -8.63 -13.16 4.92
N ARG A 50 -7.40 -13.45 5.33
CA ARG A 50 -6.28 -13.65 4.38
C ARG A 50 -6.49 -14.84 3.45
N ARG A 51 -7.10 -15.94 3.97
CA ARG A 51 -7.48 -17.09 3.14
C ARG A 51 -8.54 -16.71 2.09
N ALA A 52 -9.55 -15.92 2.47
CA ALA A 52 -10.58 -15.44 1.54
C ALA A 52 -9.97 -14.56 0.43
N VAL A 53 -8.99 -13.68 0.78
CA VAL A 53 -8.24 -12.88 -0.19
C VAL A 53 -7.46 -13.78 -1.15
N ALA A 54 -6.66 -14.73 -0.65
CA ALA A 54 -5.87 -15.64 -1.50
C ALA A 54 -6.77 -16.46 -2.45
N HIS A 55 -7.91 -16.92 -1.94
CA HIS A 55 -8.88 -17.68 -2.74
C HIS A 55 -9.46 -16.89 -3.91
N LEU A 56 -9.62 -15.56 -3.78
CA LEU A 56 -10.07 -14.70 -4.88
C LEU A 56 -9.07 -14.71 -6.06
N PHE A 57 -7.79 -14.91 -5.77
CA PHE A 57 -6.73 -15.07 -6.79
C PHE A 57 -6.54 -16.53 -7.24
N GLY A 58 -7.41 -17.46 -6.80
CA GLY A 58 -7.29 -18.89 -7.13
C GLY A 58 -6.09 -19.58 -6.49
N GLN A 59 -5.49 -18.98 -5.44
CA GLN A 59 -4.27 -19.48 -4.81
C GLN A 59 -4.51 -19.97 -3.37
N PRO A 60 -3.69 -20.90 -2.87
CA PRO A 60 -3.70 -21.29 -1.47
C PRO A 60 -3.22 -20.14 -0.57
N ALA A 61 -3.61 -20.17 0.71
CA ALA A 61 -3.40 -19.06 1.65
C ALA A 61 -1.92 -18.71 1.92
N ASP A 62 -1.03 -19.69 1.81
CA ASP A 62 0.43 -19.55 1.98
C ASP A 62 1.10 -18.87 0.78
N HIS A 63 0.43 -18.79 -0.37
CA HIS A 63 0.87 -18.00 -1.52
C HIS A 63 0.64 -16.48 -1.35
N LEU A 64 -0.20 -16.05 -0.38
CA LEU A 64 -0.37 -14.64 -0.04
C LEU A 64 0.78 -14.17 0.85
N GLN A 65 1.78 -13.58 0.21
CA GLN A 65 2.98 -13.06 0.83
C GLN A 65 2.78 -11.62 1.31
N SER A 66 3.27 -11.31 2.48
CA SER A 66 3.36 -9.94 2.99
C SER A 66 4.60 -9.81 3.88
N ALA A 67 5.31 -8.69 3.76
CA ALA A 67 6.47 -8.39 4.56
C ALA A 67 6.10 -7.95 6.00
N HIS A 68 7.05 -8.04 6.90
CA HIS A 68 7.04 -7.29 8.16
C HIS A 68 7.45 -5.85 7.84
N GLN A 69 6.44 -4.98 7.61
CA GLN A 69 6.61 -3.60 7.20
C GLN A 69 7.17 -2.75 8.35
N ILE A 70 8.25 -2.05 8.10
CA ILE A 70 9.02 -1.27 9.08
C ILE A 70 9.20 0.20 8.67
N HIS A 71 8.45 0.67 7.69
CA HIS A 71 8.53 2.02 7.10
C HIS A 71 9.91 2.34 6.53
N SER A 72 10.54 1.36 5.88
CA SER A 72 11.87 1.45 5.24
C SER A 72 11.76 1.64 3.73
N ALA A 73 12.91 1.67 3.06
CA ALA A 73 13.01 1.55 1.60
C ALA A 73 13.45 0.15 1.14
N ASN A 74 13.40 -0.86 2.03
CA ASN A 74 13.82 -2.22 1.71
C ASN A 74 12.81 -2.91 0.79
N VAL A 75 13.33 -3.62 -0.21
CA VAL A 75 12.56 -4.40 -1.17
C VAL A 75 13.01 -5.85 -1.13
N GLN A 76 12.06 -6.78 -1.10
CA GLN A 76 12.32 -8.21 -1.19
C GLN A 76 11.95 -8.75 -2.56
N ILE A 77 12.88 -9.41 -3.23
CA ILE A 77 12.61 -10.17 -4.45
C ILE A 77 12.14 -11.56 -4.05
N LEU A 78 11.01 -12.01 -4.59
CA LEU A 78 10.45 -13.33 -4.36
C LEU A 78 10.51 -14.17 -5.62
N THR A 79 11.02 -15.39 -5.50
CA THR A 79 10.97 -16.42 -6.56
C THR A 79 10.01 -17.55 -6.22
N THR A 80 9.73 -17.71 -4.93
CA THR A 80 8.78 -18.69 -4.35
C THR A 80 8.14 -18.07 -3.10
N PRO A 81 7.01 -18.61 -2.62
CA PRO A 81 6.50 -18.24 -1.31
C PRO A 81 7.54 -18.44 -0.20
N LEU A 82 7.63 -17.49 0.73
CA LEU A 82 8.52 -17.56 1.88
C LEU A 82 7.80 -18.13 3.11
N THR A 83 8.54 -18.81 3.98
CA THR A 83 8.04 -19.28 5.27
C THR A 83 7.95 -18.14 6.29
N ASP A 84 8.90 -17.22 6.26
CA ASP A 84 8.99 -16.09 7.18
C ASP A 84 8.84 -14.76 6.46
N ALA A 85 8.18 -13.80 7.13
CA ALA A 85 7.97 -12.46 6.58
C ALA A 85 9.29 -11.65 6.66
N PRO A 86 9.85 -11.20 5.52
CA PRO A 86 11.06 -10.38 5.51
C PRO A 86 10.79 -9.00 6.09
N LYS A 87 11.79 -8.36 6.71
CA LYS A 87 11.73 -6.95 7.11
C LYS A 87 11.93 -6.06 5.89
N ALA A 88 10.82 -5.72 5.24
CA ALA A 88 10.80 -4.92 4.02
C ALA A 88 9.47 -4.17 3.90
N ASP A 89 9.42 -3.15 3.06
CA ASP A 89 8.20 -2.40 2.77
C ASP A 89 7.74 -2.53 1.31
N ALA A 90 8.49 -3.29 0.52
CA ALA A 90 8.08 -3.67 -0.83
C ALA A 90 8.52 -5.09 -1.16
N MET A 91 7.80 -5.68 -2.11
CA MET A 91 8.10 -7.01 -2.67
C MET A 91 7.91 -6.96 -4.17
N VAL A 92 8.73 -7.70 -4.92
CA VAL A 92 8.64 -7.85 -6.37
C VAL A 92 8.82 -9.31 -6.77
N THR A 93 8.20 -9.72 -7.87
CA THR A 93 8.34 -11.08 -8.41
C THR A 93 8.06 -11.12 -9.91
N ALA A 94 8.65 -12.13 -10.58
CA ALA A 94 8.30 -12.60 -11.92
C ALA A 94 7.70 -14.03 -11.87
N SER A 95 7.41 -14.55 -10.68
CA SER A 95 6.92 -15.92 -10.50
C SER A 95 5.40 -15.95 -10.46
N ALA A 96 4.81 -16.75 -11.34
CA ALA A 96 3.36 -16.98 -11.34
C ALA A 96 2.89 -17.65 -10.05
N GLY A 97 1.67 -17.31 -9.63
CA GLY A 97 1.02 -17.89 -8.46
C GLY A 97 1.46 -17.31 -7.11
N VAL A 98 2.45 -16.41 -7.07
CA VAL A 98 2.81 -15.67 -5.84
C VAL A 98 1.96 -14.41 -5.75
N ILE A 99 1.17 -14.26 -4.69
CA ILE A 99 0.39 -13.06 -4.43
C ILE A 99 1.22 -12.11 -3.57
N LEU A 100 1.54 -10.94 -4.09
CA LEU A 100 2.17 -9.87 -3.32
C LEU A 100 1.09 -9.06 -2.61
N GLY A 101 1.16 -8.95 -1.28
CA GLY A 101 0.19 -8.23 -0.48
C GLY A 101 0.84 -7.21 0.46
N VAL A 102 0.39 -5.96 0.44
CA VAL A 102 0.82 -4.91 1.37
C VAL A 102 -0.32 -4.49 2.27
N LEU A 103 0.01 -4.26 3.54
CA LEU A 103 -0.94 -3.90 4.60
C LEU A 103 -0.91 -2.40 4.85
N THR A 104 -2.06 -1.76 4.92
CA THR A 104 -2.16 -0.31 5.15
C THR A 104 -3.33 0.07 6.05
N ALA A 105 -3.18 1.21 6.72
CA ALA A 105 -4.23 2.02 7.32
C ALA A 105 -3.70 3.47 7.25
N ASP A 106 -4.06 4.20 6.20
CA ASP A 106 -3.63 5.53 5.79
C ASP A 106 -2.36 5.61 4.94
N CYS A 107 -1.32 4.79 5.16
CA CYS A 107 -0.20 4.72 4.23
C CYS A 107 -0.65 4.24 2.84
N GLN A 108 0.10 4.58 1.81
CA GLN A 108 -0.20 4.20 0.43
C GLN A 108 0.17 2.75 0.15
N PRO A 109 -0.76 1.90 -0.31
CA PRO A 109 -0.40 0.71 -1.05
C PRO A 109 -0.14 1.11 -2.51
N VAL A 110 0.97 0.70 -3.08
CA VAL A 110 1.30 0.95 -4.49
C VAL A 110 1.52 -0.39 -5.17
N LEU A 111 0.74 -0.66 -6.23
CA LEU A 111 0.85 -1.86 -7.05
C LEU A 111 1.49 -1.51 -8.39
N PHE A 112 2.41 -2.36 -8.85
CA PHE A 112 3.20 -2.15 -10.06
C PHE A 112 3.08 -3.36 -10.99
N HIS A 113 3.06 -3.10 -12.31
CA HIS A 113 3.06 -4.14 -13.33
C HIS A 113 3.82 -3.71 -14.58
N ASP A 114 4.74 -4.55 -15.02
CA ASP A 114 5.27 -4.55 -16.39
C ASP A 114 4.70 -5.75 -17.13
N ALA A 115 3.72 -5.50 -18.00
CA ALA A 115 3.05 -6.56 -18.77
C ALA A 115 3.97 -7.22 -19.81
N THR A 116 5.00 -6.51 -20.27
CA THR A 116 5.94 -7.03 -21.27
C THR A 116 6.93 -8.00 -20.64
N ALA A 117 7.46 -7.64 -19.48
CA ALA A 117 8.41 -8.48 -18.75
C ALA A 117 7.74 -9.56 -17.88
N GLY A 118 6.42 -9.44 -17.61
CA GLY A 118 5.73 -10.31 -16.66
C GLY A 118 6.26 -10.14 -15.24
N VAL A 119 6.46 -8.89 -14.81
CA VAL A 119 6.99 -8.54 -13.48
C VAL A 119 5.97 -7.71 -12.72
N ILE A 120 5.72 -8.09 -11.47
CA ILE A 120 4.83 -7.34 -10.57
C ILE A 120 5.59 -6.86 -9.34
N GLY A 121 5.05 -5.79 -8.73
CA GLY A 121 5.53 -5.25 -7.47
C GLY A 121 4.38 -4.77 -6.58
N ALA A 122 4.61 -4.78 -5.27
CA ALA A 122 3.72 -4.19 -4.28
C ALA A 122 4.54 -3.47 -3.22
N ALA A 123 4.27 -2.19 -2.97
CA ALA A 123 4.98 -1.37 -1.99
C ALA A 123 4.04 -0.73 -0.97
N HIS A 124 4.48 -0.71 0.29
CA HIS A 124 3.92 0.09 1.37
C HIS A 124 4.67 1.42 1.43
N ALA A 125 4.05 2.50 0.98
CA ALA A 125 4.65 3.82 0.94
C ALA A 125 3.97 4.78 1.93
N GLY A 126 4.30 4.67 3.22
CA GLY A 126 4.07 5.77 4.17
C GLY A 126 5.03 6.93 3.89
N HIS A 127 4.84 8.10 4.51
CA HIS A 127 5.70 9.26 4.27
C HIS A 127 7.21 8.95 4.44
N LYS A 128 7.59 8.19 5.48
CA LYS A 128 8.99 7.79 5.70
C LYS A 128 9.53 6.94 4.57
N GLY A 129 8.80 5.88 4.18
CA GLY A 129 9.20 5.01 3.08
C GLY A 129 9.28 5.76 1.76
N ALA A 130 8.31 6.65 1.46
CA ALA A 130 8.32 7.49 0.27
C ALA A 130 9.52 8.45 0.25
N LYS A 131 9.82 9.12 1.37
CA LYS A 131 11.01 9.98 1.52
C LYS A 131 12.31 9.18 1.33
N LEU A 132 12.39 7.97 1.89
CA LEU A 132 13.57 7.10 1.82
C LEU A 132 13.74 6.41 0.45
N GLY A 133 12.78 6.55 -0.47
CA GLY A 133 12.88 6.02 -1.82
C GLY A 133 12.37 4.61 -2.01
N VAL A 134 11.38 4.14 -1.22
CA VAL A 134 10.80 2.80 -1.38
C VAL A 134 10.24 2.57 -2.79
N LEU A 135 9.67 3.60 -3.41
CA LEU A 135 9.12 3.51 -4.77
C LEU A 135 10.23 3.32 -5.80
N GLN A 136 11.30 4.10 -5.71
CA GLN A 136 12.46 4.01 -6.60
C GLN A 136 13.19 2.66 -6.45
N ASN A 137 13.33 2.18 -5.21
CA ASN A 137 13.94 0.89 -4.93
C ASN A 137 13.07 -0.27 -5.44
N THR A 138 11.74 -0.13 -5.39
CA THR A 138 10.82 -1.11 -5.97
C THR A 138 11.01 -1.20 -7.48
N LEU A 139 11.08 -0.05 -8.17
CA LEU A 139 11.35 -0.01 -9.62
C LEU A 139 12.71 -0.63 -9.95
N ALA A 140 13.76 -0.29 -9.19
CA ALA A 140 15.09 -0.86 -9.39
C ALA A 140 15.10 -2.39 -9.19
N ALA A 141 14.37 -2.90 -8.18
CA ALA A 141 14.23 -4.34 -7.97
C ALA A 141 13.44 -5.02 -9.11
N MET A 142 12.40 -4.38 -9.65
CA MET A 142 11.68 -4.88 -10.84
C MET A 142 12.60 -4.93 -12.08
N GLU A 143 13.48 -3.94 -12.26
CA GLU A 143 14.47 -3.92 -13.34
C GLU A 143 15.44 -5.10 -13.27
N THR A 144 15.82 -5.56 -12.06
CA THR A 144 16.67 -6.77 -11.90
C THR A 144 15.96 -8.04 -12.36
N LEU A 145 14.62 -8.03 -12.45
CA LEU A 145 13.80 -9.12 -12.96
C LEU A 145 13.46 -8.96 -14.45
N GLY A 146 14.01 -7.95 -15.12
CA GLY A 146 13.86 -7.72 -16.56
C GLY A 146 12.81 -6.67 -16.94
N ALA A 147 12.15 -6.03 -15.98
CA ALA A 147 11.24 -4.92 -16.24
C ALA A 147 11.96 -3.68 -16.76
N ARG A 148 11.25 -2.81 -17.47
CA ARG A 148 11.76 -1.51 -17.90
C ARG A 148 10.83 -0.42 -17.38
N ARG A 149 11.37 0.64 -16.77
CA ARG A 149 10.57 1.72 -16.15
C ARG A 149 9.50 2.26 -17.10
N GLN A 150 9.85 2.49 -18.36
CA GLN A 150 8.93 2.99 -19.38
C GLN A 150 7.79 2.03 -19.75
N ASP A 151 7.81 0.79 -19.29
CA ASP A 151 6.76 -0.21 -19.50
C ASP A 151 5.99 -0.50 -18.21
N ILE A 152 6.48 -0.01 -17.04
CA ILE A 152 5.83 -0.20 -15.74
C ILE A 152 4.68 0.78 -15.58
N CYS A 153 3.49 0.24 -15.28
CA CYS A 153 2.35 0.98 -14.76
C CYS A 153 2.31 0.87 -13.22
N ALA A 154 1.94 1.96 -12.53
CA ALA A 154 1.85 2.01 -11.08
C ALA A 154 0.51 2.59 -10.63
N VAL A 155 -0.13 1.97 -9.64
CA VAL A 155 -1.40 2.44 -9.06
C VAL A 155 -1.27 2.58 -7.56
N ILE A 156 -1.47 3.80 -7.07
CA ILE A 156 -1.63 4.08 -5.64
C ILE A 156 -3.07 3.77 -5.26
N GLY A 157 -3.27 2.88 -4.30
CA GLY A 157 -4.58 2.51 -3.78
C GLY A 157 -5.12 3.48 -2.72
N PRO A 158 -6.19 3.08 -1.99
CA PRO A 158 -6.78 3.88 -0.93
C PRO A 158 -5.76 4.24 0.16
N CYS A 159 -5.66 5.52 0.47
CA CYS A 159 -4.75 6.08 1.47
C CYS A 159 -5.31 7.38 2.05
N ILE A 160 -4.62 7.99 3.01
CA ILE A 160 -5.06 9.27 3.57
C ILE A 160 -4.87 10.38 2.53
N SER A 161 -5.93 11.17 2.28
CA SER A 161 -5.86 12.31 1.35
C SER A 161 -5.29 13.56 2.02
N GLN A 162 -4.87 14.55 1.24
CA GLN A 162 -4.36 15.83 1.74
C GLN A 162 -5.31 16.47 2.77
N LYS A 163 -6.62 16.49 2.51
CA LYS A 163 -7.63 17.09 3.40
C LYS A 163 -7.67 16.47 4.80
N ALA A 164 -7.22 15.23 4.95
CA ALA A 164 -7.23 14.49 6.21
C ALA A 164 -5.83 14.35 6.84
N TYR A 165 -4.76 14.66 6.09
CA TYR A 165 -3.40 14.43 6.55
C TYR A 165 -2.78 15.70 7.14
N GLU A 166 -3.31 16.13 8.30
CA GLU A 166 -2.72 17.21 9.08
C GLU A 166 -1.38 16.79 9.70
N VAL A 167 -0.38 17.65 9.58
CA VAL A 167 1.00 17.45 10.04
C VAL A 167 1.53 18.71 10.72
N GLY A 168 2.57 18.57 11.56
CA GLY A 168 3.24 19.69 12.22
C GLY A 168 4.36 20.32 11.36
N PRO A 169 4.91 21.45 11.81
CA PRO A 169 6.01 22.13 11.12
C PRO A 169 7.27 21.25 11.01
N GLU A 170 7.56 20.45 12.03
CA GLU A 170 8.70 19.52 12.04
C GLU A 170 8.60 18.46 10.91
N PHE A 171 7.38 18.08 10.54
CA PHE A 171 7.17 17.16 9.42
C PHE A 171 7.46 17.84 8.08
N LEU A 172 7.03 19.10 7.92
CA LEU A 172 7.33 19.89 6.73
C LEU A 172 8.84 20.10 6.59
N GLU A 173 9.51 20.49 7.68
CA GLU A 173 10.96 20.64 7.71
C GLU A 173 11.68 19.35 7.32
N ASP A 174 11.26 18.19 7.87
CA ASP A 174 11.85 16.90 7.54
C ASP A 174 11.68 16.54 6.05
N ILE A 175 10.49 16.72 5.48
CA ILE A 175 10.24 16.41 4.06
C ILE A 175 10.99 17.36 3.12
N CYS A 176 11.05 18.67 3.46
CA CYS A 176 11.65 19.68 2.60
C CYS A 176 13.16 19.83 2.80
N HIS A 177 13.77 19.18 3.80
CA HIS A 177 15.20 19.32 4.10
C HIS A 177 16.09 18.98 2.88
N ASP A 178 15.83 17.82 2.27
CA ASP A 178 16.59 17.32 1.12
C ASP A 178 15.91 17.59 -0.23
N ALA A 179 14.66 18.08 -0.21
CA ALA A 179 13.83 18.33 -1.38
C ALA A 179 12.95 19.59 -1.17
N PRO A 180 13.52 20.80 -1.25
CA PRO A 180 12.78 22.05 -1.02
C PRO A 180 11.55 22.22 -1.94
N GLU A 181 11.60 21.65 -3.15
CA GLU A 181 10.48 21.63 -4.10
C GLU A 181 9.25 20.85 -3.59
N ALA A 182 9.42 20.00 -2.57
CA ALA A 182 8.31 19.26 -1.95
C ALA A 182 7.34 20.18 -1.19
N LEU A 183 7.72 21.45 -0.92
CA LEU A 183 6.84 22.44 -0.29
C LEU A 183 5.49 22.59 -1.03
N ARG A 184 5.46 22.40 -2.34
CA ARG A 184 4.23 22.47 -3.16
C ARG A 184 3.17 21.42 -2.80
N PHE A 185 3.54 20.35 -2.10
CA PHE A 185 2.61 19.32 -1.62
C PHE A 185 1.99 19.63 -0.25
N PHE A 186 2.32 20.79 0.31
CA PHE A 186 1.76 21.25 1.58
C PHE A 186 0.78 22.39 1.33
N ALA A 187 -0.41 22.30 1.90
CA ALA A 187 -1.35 23.38 2.02
C ALA A 187 -1.36 23.89 3.47
N GLN A 188 -1.65 25.19 3.66
CA GLN A 188 -1.79 25.75 5.01
C GLN A 188 -2.96 25.11 5.73
N GLY A 189 -2.74 24.62 6.95
CA GLY A 189 -3.74 24.12 7.88
C GLY A 189 -4.13 25.16 8.93
N LYS A 190 -4.63 24.69 10.07
CA LYS A 190 -5.03 25.55 11.19
C LYS A 190 -3.82 25.87 12.07
N GLY A 191 -3.61 27.18 12.36
CA GLY A 191 -2.49 27.61 13.19
C GLY A 191 -1.14 27.33 12.50
N ASP A 192 -0.28 26.59 13.16
CA ASP A 192 1.03 26.17 12.67
C ASP A 192 1.02 24.83 11.90
N ARG A 193 -0.17 24.26 11.63
CA ARG A 193 -0.32 22.99 10.96
C ARG A 193 -0.37 23.13 9.44
N TYR A 194 -0.06 22.01 8.77
CA TYR A 194 -0.11 21.86 7.32
C TYR A 194 -0.94 20.63 6.92
N GLN A 195 -1.40 20.61 5.68
CA GLN A 195 -2.07 19.47 5.06
C GLN A 195 -1.15 18.90 3.99
N PHE A 196 -0.62 17.70 4.18
CA PHE A 196 0.34 17.09 3.27
C PHE A 196 -0.34 16.20 2.22
N ASP A 197 -0.04 16.45 0.94
CA ASP A 197 -0.52 15.66 -0.19
C ASP A 197 0.43 14.50 -0.50
N LEU A 198 0.35 13.44 0.31
CA LEU A 198 1.17 12.25 0.14
C LEU A 198 0.92 11.55 -1.22
N PRO A 199 -0.34 11.42 -1.74
CA PRO A 199 -0.57 10.87 -3.07
C PRO A 199 0.14 11.64 -4.19
N SER A 200 0.00 12.96 -4.24
CA SER A 200 0.64 13.77 -5.28
C SER A 200 2.17 13.77 -5.16
N TYR A 201 2.71 13.75 -3.94
CA TYR A 201 4.15 13.61 -3.68
C TYR A 201 4.69 12.29 -4.27
N SER A 202 4.01 11.17 -4.05
CA SER A 202 4.44 9.87 -4.58
C SER A 202 4.21 9.74 -6.09
N LEU A 203 3.12 10.30 -6.62
CA LEU A 203 2.87 10.33 -8.08
C LEU A 203 3.97 11.08 -8.82
N GLU A 204 4.44 12.20 -8.27
CA GLU A 204 5.56 12.96 -8.84
C GLU A 204 6.85 12.14 -8.84
N GLN A 205 7.16 11.46 -7.72
CA GLN A 205 8.33 10.59 -7.64
C GLN A 205 8.29 9.45 -8.67
N LEU A 206 7.13 8.82 -8.86
CA LEU A 206 6.95 7.76 -9.86
C LEU A 206 7.15 8.30 -11.29
N ARG A 207 6.57 9.45 -11.62
CA ARG A 207 6.73 10.10 -12.92
C ARG A 207 8.17 10.51 -13.18
N ALA A 208 8.82 11.13 -12.19
CA ALA A 208 10.22 11.51 -12.26
C ALA A 208 11.15 10.29 -12.42
N ALA A 209 10.76 9.13 -11.87
CA ALA A 209 11.47 7.87 -12.06
C ALA A 209 11.29 7.25 -13.45
N GLY A 210 10.41 7.78 -14.29
CA GLY A 210 10.22 7.38 -15.68
C GLY A 210 9.29 6.18 -15.88
N VAL A 211 8.34 5.93 -14.96
CA VAL A 211 7.31 4.91 -15.19
C VAL A 211 6.40 5.31 -16.35
N LYS A 212 5.85 4.31 -17.05
CA LYS A 212 4.95 4.51 -18.19
C LYS A 212 3.74 5.38 -17.82
N GLU A 213 3.09 5.01 -16.72
CA GLU A 213 1.93 5.72 -16.19
C GLU A 213 1.78 5.46 -14.70
N ALA A 214 1.35 6.49 -13.96
CA ALA A 214 1.05 6.39 -12.54
C ALA A 214 -0.24 7.14 -12.21
N THR A 215 -1.11 6.51 -11.42
CA THR A 215 -2.39 7.08 -10.97
C THR A 215 -2.68 6.75 -9.51
N TRP A 216 -3.62 7.49 -8.92
CA TRP A 216 -4.20 7.23 -7.60
C TRP A 216 -5.69 6.92 -7.74
N THR A 217 -6.19 5.94 -6.98
CA THR A 217 -7.61 5.54 -7.00
C THR A 217 -8.58 6.62 -6.47
N GLY A 218 -8.06 7.70 -5.89
CA GLY A 218 -8.87 8.81 -5.38
C GLY A 218 -9.61 8.56 -4.06
N HIS A 219 -9.39 7.41 -3.41
CA HIS A 219 -10.08 7.03 -2.19
C HIS A 219 -9.32 7.45 -0.93
N CYS A 220 -10.01 8.18 -0.03
CA CYS A 220 -9.46 8.58 1.27
C CYS A 220 -9.88 7.61 2.37
N THR A 221 -8.90 6.96 3.01
CA THR A 221 -9.16 6.01 4.10
C THR A 221 -9.76 6.65 5.34
N TYR A 222 -9.37 7.88 5.66
CA TYR A 222 -9.91 8.63 6.80
C TYR A 222 -11.37 9.02 6.61
N SER A 223 -11.75 9.46 5.40
CA SER A 223 -13.07 10.06 5.13
C SER A 223 -14.18 9.04 4.88
N ALA A 224 -13.86 7.77 4.68
CA ALA A 224 -14.83 6.71 4.39
C ALA A 224 -14.73 5.54 5.40
N PRO A 225 -15.22 5.73 6.64
CA PRO A 225 -15.09 4.76 7.73
C PRO A 225 -15.79 3.42 7.46
N ASP A 226 -16.86 3.43 6.67
CA ASP A 226 -17.59 2.20 6.31
C ASP A 226 -16.82 1.31 5.33
N GLN A 227 -15.86 1.89 4.61
CA GLN A 227 -15.07 1.18 3.60
C GLN A 227 -13.63 0.89 4.05
N PHE A 228 -13.05 1.73 4.91
CA PHE A 228 -11.63 1.66 5.20
C PHE A 228 -11.31 1.77 6.68
N TYR A 229 -10.29 1.02 7.13
CA TYR A 229 -9.59 1.32 8.38
C TYR A 229 -8.70 2.54 8.19
N SER A 230 -8.50 3.31 9.27
CA SER A 230 -7.61 4.46 9.27
C SER A 230 -6.93 4.60 10.63
N TYR A 231 -5.61 4.63 10.63
CA TYR A 231 -4.80 4.90 11.82
C TYR A 231 -5.08 6.30 12.37
N ARG A 232 -5.15 7.33 11.51
CA ARG A 232 -5.43 8.70 11.91
C ARG A 232 -6.78 8.81 12.61
N ARG A 233 -7.80 8.12 12.09
CA ARG A 233 -9.11 8.09 12.71
C ARG A 233 -9.07 7.38 14.05
N SER A 234 -8.39 6.25 14.18
CA SER A 234 -8.27 5.53 15.46
C SER A 234 -7.61 6.40 16.55
N VAL A 235 -6.60 7.19 16.16
CA VAL A 235 -5.96 8.17 17.08
C VAL A 235 -6.96 9.26 17.51
N HIS A 236 -7.73 9.82 16.57
CA HIS A 236 -8.74 10.84 16.89
C HIS A 236 -9.89 10.30 17.75
N GLU A 237 -10.24 9.02 17.59
CA GLU A 237 -11.27 8.32 18.35
C GLU A 237 -10.72 7.65 19.62
N HIS A 238 -9.45 7.85 19.96
CA HIS A 238 -8.76 7.25 21.11
C HIS A 238 -8.91 5.72 21.19
N GLN A 239 -8.92 5.06 20.03
CA GLN A 239 -8.97 3.60 19.96
C GLN A 239 -7.61 2.98 20.30
N PRO A 240 -7.57 1.83 21.00
CA PRO A 240 -6.30 1.22 21.44
C PRO A 240 -5.53 0.56 20.30
N ASP A 241 -6.18 0.15 19.21
CA ASP A 241 -5.59 -0.45 18.00
C ASP A 241 -6.50 -0.17 16.79
N TYR A 242 -6.14 -0.72 15.62
CA TYR A 242 -6.87 -0.53 14.37
C TYR A 242 -6.68 -1.71 13.41
N GLY A 243 -7.67 -1.96 12.54
CA GLY A 243 -7.56 -2.93 11.47
C GLY A 243 -6.62 -2.46 10.34
N ARG A 244 -6.10 -3.42 9.55
CA ARG A 244 -5.26 -3.14 8.38
C ARG A 244 -5.93 -3.70 7.13
N LEU A 245 -6.08 -2.84 6.14
CA LEU A 245 -6.47 -3.19 4.77
C LEU A 245 -5.35 -3.98 4.12
N ILE A 246 -5.68 -4.74 3.09
CA ILE A 246 -4.69 -5.38 2.23
C ILE A 246 -4.89 -4.96 0.77
N SER A 247 -3.80 -4.80 0.05
CA SER A 247 -3.80 -4.59 -1.40
C SER A 247 -2.91 -5.62 -2.05
N CYS A 248 -3.41 -6.29 -3.08
CA CYS A 248 -2.76 -7.47 -3.64
C CYS A 248 -2.63 -7.40 -5.16
N ILE A 249 -1.57 -8.04 -5.67
CA ILE A 249 -1.34 -8.27 -7.10
C ILE A 249 -0.72 -9.67 -7.28
N CYS A 250 -1.08 -10.38 -8.37
CA CYS A 250 -0.63 -11.74 -8.65
C CYS A 250 -0.44 -11.93 -10.16
N LEU A 251 0.61 -12.69 -10.57
CA LEU A 251 0.80 -13.15 -11.94
C LEU A 251 0.06 -14.46 -12.20
#